data_087cc662af122b1020074700044466e7
#
_entry.id   087cc662af122b1020074700044466e7
#
_cell.length_a   1.000
_cell.length_b   1.000
_cell.length_c   1.000
_cell.angle_alpha   90.00
_cell.angle_beta   90.00
_cell.angle_gamma   90.00
#
_symmetry.space_group_name_H-M   'P 1'
#
loop_
_entity.id
_entity.type
_entity.pdbx_description
1 polymer ?
#
loop_
_entity_poly.entity_id
_entity_poly.type
_entity_poly.pdbx_seq_one_letter_code
_entity_poly.pdbx_strand_id
1 'polypeptide(L)'
;MSSRPVPAQSPFVKPTLDTRFHIDYEWWQRAERELGVYLQSHLCEHHREVFEGYDGEQEIDWIDPVTAEVTRVNGVQHALRVHCSQQPDYITEHTSLVDAVFRVFLANGNQPLAASELAEAISRPSDADTILRTLSGRRVYKGLRPVAESNG
;
A
#
# COMPACT_ATOMS: atom_id res chain seq x y z
N MET A 1 24.79 36.07 1.26
CA MET A 1 23.67 35.47 0.69
C MET A 1 23.16 34.29 1.51
N SER A 2 21.99 34.39 1.83
CA SER A 2 21.46 33.34 2.67
C SER A 2 20.93 32.25 1.82
N SER A 3 21.52 31.11 1.96
CA SER A 3 20.91 29.93 1.40
C SER A 3 19.76 29.58 2.30
N ARG A 4 18.60 29.63 1.77
CA ARG A 4 17.49 29.09 2.49
C ARG A 4 17.52 27.60 2.44
N PRO A 5 17.48 26.94 3.58
CA PRO A 5 17.25 25.51 3.53
C PRO A 5 15.89 25.27 2.89
N VAL A 6 15.89 24.53 1.83
CA VAL A 6 14.63 24.11 1.23
C VAL A 6 14.04 23.05 2.17
N PRO A 7 12.90 23.34 2.76
CA PRO A 7 12.31 22.33 3.65
C PRO A 7 11.89 21.12 2.82
N ALA A 8 12.55 20.01 3.08
CA ALA A 8 12.25 18.77 2.37
C ALA A 8 10.82 18.29 2.61
N GLN A 9 10.22 18.80 3.68
CA GLN A 9 8.85 18.44 4.02
C GLN A 9 7.85 19.48 3.59
N SER A 10 8.23 20.38 2.71
CA SER A 10 7.30 21.40 2.27
C SER A 10 6.05 20.74 1.66
N PRO A 11 4.85 21.07 2.16
CA PRO A 11 3.63 20.51 1.58
C PRO A 11 3.38 21.04 0.18
N PHE A 12 4.17 22.01 -0.25
CA PHE A 12 4.03 22.62 -1.57
C PHE A 12 4.96 22.01 -2.61
N VAL A 13 5.84 21.11 -2.19
CA VAL A 13 6.68 20.42 -3.16
C VAL A 13 5.82 19.42 -3.92
N LYS A 14 5.71 19.65 -5.22
CA LYS A 14 4.88 18.82 -6.07
C LYS A 14 5.58 17.50 -6.36
N PRO A 15 4.93 16.37 -6.13
CA PRO A 15 5.49 15.08 -6.51
C PRO A 15 5.77 14.99 -8.01
N THR A 16 6.79 14.22 -8.34
CA THR A 16 7.21 13.96 -9.72
C THR A 16 7.16 12.46 -10.00
N LEU A 17 7.49 12.06 -11.21
CA LEU A 17 7.53 10.64 -11.56
C LEU A 17 8.56 9.86 -10.77
N ASP A 18 9.54 10.55 -10.16
CA ASP A 18 10.53 9.89 -9.30
C ASP A 18 10.12 9.82 -7.84
N THR A 19 9.07 10.52 -7.46
CA THR A 19 8.57 10.49 -6.10
C THR A 19 8.04 9.10 -5.77
N ARG A 20 8.45 8.58 -4.63
CA ARG A 20 7.99 7.27 -4.17
C ARG A 20 6.80 7.40 -3.26
N PHE A 21 5.87 6.49 -3.41
CA PHE A 21 4.65 6.43 -2.60
C PHE A 21 4.64 5.16 -1.78
N HIS A 22 3.80 5.13 -0.78
CA HIS A 22 3.58 3.96 0.07
C HIS A 22 2.21 4.07 0.74
N ILE A 23 1.82 3.02 1.46
CA ILE A 23 0.66 3.12 2.34
C ILE A 23 1.13 3.74 3.64
N ASP A 24 0.55 4.89 4.00
CA ASP A 24 0.79 5.53 5.29
C ASP A 24 -0.25 5.01 6.27
N TYR A 25 0.12 4.02 7.06
CA TYR A 25 -0.82 3.42 8.01
C TYR A 25 -1.22 4.37 9.14
N GLU A 26 -0.38 5.36 9.45
CA GLU A 26 -0.74 6.38 10.43
C GLU A 26 -1.90 7.24 9.95
N TRP A 27 -1.97 7.48 8.63
CA TRP A 27 -3.10 8.19 8.06
C TRP A 27 -4.43 7.50 8.42
N TRP A 28 -4.45 6.18 8.37
CA TRP A 28 -5.66 5.43 8.70
C TRP A 28 -6.09 5.66 10.14
N GLN A 29 -5.13 5.73 11.06
CA GLN A 29 -5.42 6.01 12.47
C GLN A 29 -5.93 7.44 12.66
N ARG A 30 -5.24 8.42 12.06
CA ARG A 30 -5.62 9.83 12.17
C ARG A 30 -6.98 10.13 11.54
N ALA A 31 -7.30 9.44 10.46
CA ALA A 31 -8.56 9.64 9.74
C ALA A 31 -9.72 8.87 10.36
N GLU A 32 -9.46 8.11 11.42
CA GLU A 32 -10.45 7.27 12.09
C GLU A 32 -11.18 6.35 11.11
N ARG A 33 -10.45 5.85 10.12
CA ARG A 33 -10.98 4.93 9.12
C ARG A 33 -10.72 3.49 9.52
N GLU A 34 -11.62 2.62 9.14
CA GLU A 34 -11.53 1.21 9.49
C GLU A 34 -10.64 0.48 8.47
N LEU A 35 -9.34 0.48 8.75
CA LEU A 35 -8.38 -0.21 7.90
C LEU A 35 -8.69 -1.70 7.77
N GLY A 36 -9.07 -2.33 8.88
CA GLY A 36 -9.36 -3.77 8.86
C GLY A 36 -10.44 -4.15 7.88
N VAL A 37 -11.49 -3.36 7.79
CA VAL A 37 -12.58 -3.60 6.84
C VAL A 37 -12.07 -3.48 5.40
N TYR A 38 -11.28 -2.44 5.15
CA TYR A 38 -10.73 -2.25 3.81
C TYR A 38 -9.77 -3.36 3.42
N LEU A 39 -8.91 -3.79 4.35
CA LEU A 39 -7.99 -4.90 4.09
C LEU A 39 -8.75 -6.19 3.75
N GLN A 40 -9.82 -6.47 4.50
CA GLN A 40 -10.62 -7.67 4.24
C GLN A 40 -11.24 -7.65 2.84
N SER A 41 -11.55 -6.47 2.32
CA SER A 41 -12.12 -6.35 0.99
C SER A 41 -11.15 -6.79 -0.12
N HIS A 42 -9.88 -6.90 0.17
CA HIS A 42 -8.86 -7.32 -0.79
C HIS A 42 -8.51 -8.82 -0.70
N LEU A 43 -9.07 -9.52 0.28
CA LEU A 43 -8.81 -10.94 0.45
C LEU A 43 -9.37 -11.75 -0.73
N CYS A 44 -8.71 -12.83 -1.07
CA CYS A 44 -9.27 -13.80 -2.00
C CYS A 44 -10.46 -14.50 -1.35
N GLU A 45 -11.27 -15.17 -2.17
CA GLU A 45 -12.48 -15.82 -1.70
C GLU A 45 -12.22 -16.77 -0.54
N HIS A 46 -11.16 -17.58 -0.66
CA HIS A 46 -10.79 -18.52 0.39
C HIS A 46 -10.52 -17.82 1.72
N HIS A 47 -9.72 -16.77 1.71
CA HIS A 47 -9.37 -16.08 2.94
C HIS A 47 -10.48 -15.19 3.49
N ARG A 48 -11.42 -14.77 2.65
CA ARG A 48 -12.63 -14.13 3.17
C ARG A 48 -13.40 -15.05 4.08
N GLU A 49 -13.47 -16.32 3.72
CA GLU A 49 -14.12 -17.32 4.56
C GLU A 49 -13.32 -17.57 5.84
N VAL A 50 -11.99 -17.70 5.71
CA VAL A 50 -11.13 -17.96 6.86
C VAL A 50 -11.23 -16.86 7.90
N PHE A 51 -11.30 -15.59 7.46
CA PHE A 51 -11.34 -14.45 8.37
C PHE A 51 -12.74 -13.87 8.57
N GLU A 52 -13.76 -14.60 8.19
CA GLU A 52 -15.14 -14.16 8.42
C GLU A 52 -15.37 -13.95 9.92
N GLY A 53 -15.90 -12.76 10.26
CA GLY A 53 -16.13 -12.40 11.65
C GLY A 53 -14.92 -11.81 12.37
N TYR A 54 -13.76 -11.77 11.73
CA TYR A 54 -12.56 -11.15 12.31
C TYR A 54 -12.55 -9.66 11.99
N ASP A 55 -11.97 -8.88 12.89
CA ASP A 55 -11.96 -7.41 12.74
C ASP A 55 -10.83 -6.88 11.87
N GLY A 56 -9.99 -7.77 11.33
CA GLY A 56 -8.89 -7.37 10.48
C GLY A 56 -7.63 -6.94 11.23
N GLU A 57 -7.68 -6.91 12.55
CA GLU A 57 -6.53 -6.50 13.37
C GLU A 57 -5.94 -7.65 14.16
N GLN A 58 -6.45 -8.85 13.98
CA GLN A 58 -5.98 -9.99 14.75
C GLN A 58 -4.59 -10.40 14.35
N GLU A 59 -3.75 -10.65 15.33
CA GLU A 59 -2.41 -11.15 15.12
C GLU A 59 -2.39 -12.66 15.22
N ILE A 60 -1.55 -13.26 14.39
CA ILE A 60 -1.32 -14.70 14.40
C ILE A 60 0.18 -14.94 14.52
N ASP A 61 0.53 -16.13 14.99
CA ASP A 61 1.92 -16.57 15.00
C ASP A 61 2.25 -17.16 13.63
N TRP A 62 3.24 -16.58 12.98
CA TRP A 62 3.74 -17.10 11.72
C TRP A 62 5.10 -17.71 11.94
N ILE A 63 5.29 -18.94 11.45
CA ILE A 63 6.54 -19.66 11.58
C ILE A 63 7.24 -19.66 10.23
N ASP A 64 8.45 -19.09 10.21
CA ASP A 64 9.26 -19.08 9.00
C ASP A 64 9.65 -20.52 8.64
N PRO A 65 9.29 -21.01 7.43
CA PRO A 65 9.58 -22.39 7.06
C PRO A 65 11.07 -22.69 6.90
N VAL A 66 11.91 -21.67 6.77
CA VAL A 66 13.34 -21.87 6.60
C VAL A 66 14.08 -21.79 7.94
N THR A 67 13.78 -20.77 8.74
CA THR A 67 14.50 -20.51 10.00
C THR A 67 13.77 -21.04 11.22
N ALA A 68 12.49 -21.41 11.09
CA ALA A 68 11.61 -21.79 12.18
C ALA A 68 11.40 -20.66 13.21
N GLU A 69 11.76 -19.43 12.86
CA GLU A 69 11.52 -18.28 13.70
C GLU A 69 10.03 -17.98 13.76
N VAL A 70 9.52 -17.69 14.96
CA VAL A 70 8.12 -17.36 15.17
C VAL A 70 7.99 -15.84 15.27
N THR A 71 7.11 -15.26 14.44
CA THR A 71 6.85 -13.83 14.43
C THR A 71 5.34 -13.61 14.55
N ARG A 72 4.93 -12.61 15.35
CA ARG A 72 3.53 -12.22 15.40
C ARG A 72 3.26 -11.27 14.25
N VAL A 73 2.26 -11.58 13.43
CA VAL A 73 1.90 -10.78 12.26
C VAL A 73 0.39 -10.57 12.24
N ASN A 74 -0.02 -9.48 11.59
CA ASN A 74 -1.44 -9.28 11.31
C ASN A 74 -1.89 -10.37 10.33
N GLY A 75 -2.88 -11.15 10.74
CA GLY A 75 -3.29 -12.32 9.95
C GLY A 75 -3.81 -11.97 8.58
N VAL A 76 -4.62 -10.92 8.47
CA VAL A 76 -5.18 -10.49 7.18
C VAL A 76 -4.08 -9.94 6.27
N GLN A 77 -3.22 -9.08 6.78
CA GLN A 77 -2.11 -8.54 5.99
C GLN A 77 -1.17 -9.64 5.52
N HIS A 78 -0.88 -10.58 6.40
CA HIS A 78 -0.01 -11.70 6.06
C HIS A 78 -0.61 -12.57 4.95
N ALA A 79 -1.90 -12.91 5.06
CA ALA A 79 -2.58 -13.69 4.04
C ALA A 79 -2.60 -12.97 2.70
N LEU A 80 -2.84 -11.66 2.71
CA LEU A 80 -2.80 -10.85 1.49
C LEU A 80 -1.43 -10.93 0.83
N ARG A 81 -0.38 -10.82 1.60
CA ARG A 81 0.98 -10.79 1.08
C ARG A 81 1.43 -12.15 0.52
N VAL A 82 1.16 -13.23 1.23
CA VAL A 82 1.76 -14.52 0.90
C VAL A 82 0.86 -15.42 0.07
N HIS A 83 -0.44 -15.19 0.08
CA HIS A 83 -1.40 -16.06 -0.62
C HIS A 83 -2.27 -15.29 -1.61
N CYS A 84 -3.05 -14.32 -1.13
CA CYS A 84 -4.02 -13.64 -1.99
C CYS A 84 -3.33 -12.92 -3.16
N SER A 85 -2.16 -12.33 -2.92
CA SER A 85 -1.41 -11.63 -3.96
C SER A 85 -0.91 -12.57 -5.08
N GLN A 86 -0.89 -13.87 -4.84
CA GLN A 86 -0.46 -14.85 -5.83
C GLN A 86 -1.60 -15.36 -6.71
N GLN A 87 -2.82 -14.96 -6.42
CA GLN A 87 -3.97 -15.39 -7.20
C GLN A 87 -4.01 -14.64 -8.53
N PRO A 88 -4.40 -15.32 -9.63
CA PRO A 88 -4.41 -14.68 -10.95
C PRO A 88 -5.39 -13.51 -11.07
N ASP A 89 -6.40 -13.48 -10.22
CA ASP A 89 -7.39 -12.40 -10.22
C ASP A 89 -7.12 -11.32 -9.16
N TYR A 90 -5.94 -11.34 -8.55
CA TYR A 90 -5.60 -10.37 -7.51
C TYR A 90 -5.67 -8.93 -8.04
N ILE A 91 -5.07 -8.67 -9.20
CA ILE A 91 -5.17 -7.38 -9.90
C ILE A 91 -5.54 -7.68 -11.34
N THR A 92 -6.68 -7.17 -11.79
CA THR A 92 -7.15 -7.36 -13.16
C THR A 92 -7.36 -5.99 -13.82
N GLU A 93 -7.69 -6.01 -15.10
CA GLU A 93 -8.02 -4.77 -15.81
C GLU A 93 -9.27 -4.09 -15.26
N HIS A 94 -10.09 -4.83 -14.50
CA HIS A 94 -11.31 -4.29 -13.90
C HIS A 94 -11.10 -3.77 -12.49
N THR A 95 -9.92 -3.99 -11.92
CA THR A 95 -9.60 -3.45 -10.60
C THR A 95 -9.43 -1.94 -10.70
N SER A 96 -10.08 -1.19 -9.80
CA SER A 96 -9.94 0.26 -9.81
C SER A 96 -8.49 0.66 -9.60
N LEU A 97 -8.12 1.84 -10.11
CA LEU A 97 -6.73 2.29 -10.04
C LEU A 97 -6.19 2.34 -8.61
N VAL A 98 -6.97 2.94 -7.69
CA VAL A 98 -6.56 3.07 -6.30
C VAL A 98 -6.43 1.70 -5.64
N ASP A 99 -7.40 0.82 -5.87
CA ASP A 99 -7.35 -0.53 -5.29
C ASP A 99 -6.18 -1.33 -5.87
N ALA A 100 -5.93 -1.21 -7.17
CA ALA A 100 -4.81 -1.91 -7.80
C ALA A 100 -3.47 -1.48 -7.20
N VAL A 101 -3.27 -0.16 -7.04
CA VAL A 101 -2.06 0.38 -6.43
C VAL A 101 -1.92 -0.07 -4.99
N PHE A 102 -3.01 0.01 -4.23
CA PHE A 102 -2.99 -0.44 -2.84
C PHE A 102 -2.59 -1.92 -2.73
N ARG A 103 -3.13 -2.75 -3.63
CA ARG A 103 -2.81 -4.19 -3.66
C ARG A 103 -1.35 -4.46 -4.00
N VAL A 104 -0.72 -3.62 -4.83
CA VAL A 104 0.72 -3.76 -5.07
C VAL A 104 1.50 -3.61 -3.77
N PHE A 105 1.18 -2.60 -2.97
CA PHE A 105 1.87 -2.37 -1.71
C PHE A 105 1.58 -3.47 -0.70
N LEU A 106 0.38 -4.04 -0.69
CA LEU A 106 0.10 -5.18 0.17
C LEU A 106 0.94 -6.39 -0.22
N ALA A 107 1.17 -6.57 -1.52
CA ALA A 107 1.93 -7.72 -2.01
C ALA A 107 3.43 -7.58 -1.77
N ASN A 108 3.96 -6.35 -1.82
CA ASN A 108 5.41 -6.12 -1.73
C ASN A 108 5.90 -5.75 -0.33
N GLY A 109 5.04 -5.85 0.69
CA GLY A 109 5.41 -5.49 2.05
C GLY A 109 5.53 -3.99 2.27
N ASN A 110 4.79 -3.22 1.51
CA ASN A 110 4.74 -1.75 1.59
C ASN A 110 6.09 -1.10 1.24
N GLN A 111 6.84 -1.71 0.33
CA GLN A 111 8.07 -1.09 -0.17
C GLN A 111 7.72 0.08 -1.08
N PRO A 112 8.36 1.24 -0.88
CA PRO A 112 8.03 2.43 -1.67
C PRO A 112 8.27 2.23 -3.17
N LEU A 113 7.36 2.74 -3.98
CA LEU A 113 7.44 2.67 -5.44
C LEU A 113 7.02 4.00 -6.06
N ALA A 114 7.66 4.34 -7.16
CA ALA A 114 7.30 5.50 -7.96
C ALA A 114 6.11 5.17 -8.88
N ALA A 115 5.47 6.22 -9.41
CA ALA A 115 4.30 6.04 -10.26
C ALA A 115 4.57 5.16 -11.47
N SER A 116 5.74 5.27 -12.10
CA SER A 116 6.09 4.44 -13.25
C SER A 116 6.22 2.97 -12.87
N GLU A 117 6.80 2.71 -11.69
CA GLU A 117 6.93 1.36 -11.19
C GLU A 117 5.56 0.75 -10.84
N LEU A 118 4.69 1.57 -10.26
CA LEU A 118 3.33 1.14 -9.96
C LEU A 118 2.54 0.82 -11.24
N ALA A 119 2.68 1.66 -12.26
CA ALA A 119 2.00 1.45 -13.53
C ALA A 119 2.41 0.12 -14.17
N GLU A 120 3.70 -0.19 -14.12
CA GLU A 120 4.19 -1.48 -14.62
C GLU A 120 3.67 -2.64 -13.78
N ALA A 121 3.67 -2.48 -12.46
CA ALA A 121 3.22 -3.53 -11.54
C ALA A 121 1.76 -3.92 -11.75
N ILE A 122 0.92 -2.95 -12.14
CA ILE A 122 -0.50 -3.23 -12.39
C ILE A 122 -0.79 -3.51 -13.87
N SER A 123 0.25 -3.65 -14.68
CA SER A 123 0.16 -3.92 -16.12
C SER A 123 -0.57 -2.82 -16.90
N ARG A 124 -0.40 -1.58 -16.46
CA ARG A 124 -0.96 -0.41 -17.13
C ARG A 124 0.13 0.66 -17.29
N PRO A 125 1.19 0.38 -18.06
CA PRO A 125 2.34 1.28 -18.12
C PRO A 125 2.00 2.67 -18.64
N SER A 126 0.93 2.81 -19.42
CA SER A 126 0.50 4.12 -19.91
C SER A 126 -0.20 4.96 -18.84
N ASP A 127 -0.49 4.40 -17.68
CA ASP A 127 -1.23 5.11 -16.62
C ASP A 127 -0.33 5.77 -15.57
N ALA A 128 0.98 5.83 -15.79
CA ALA A 128 1.90 6.42 -14.82
C ALA A 128 1.53 7.86 -14.45
N ASP A 129 1.19 8.68 -15.44
CA ASP A 129 0.80 10.07 -15.18
C ASP A 129 -0.52 10.15 -14.43
N THR A 130 -1.45 9.27 -14.73
CA THR A 130 -2.74 9.22 -14.03
C THR A 130 -2.55 8.83 -12.57
N ILE A 131 -1.68 7.84 -12.32
CA ILE A 131 -1.34 7.45 -10.95
C ILE A 131 -0.72 8.63 -10.21
N LEU A 132 0.26 9.30 -10.82
CA LEU A 132 0.92 10.43 -10.20
C LEU A 132 -0.08 11.53 -9.84
N ARG A 133 -0.96 11.91 -10.76
CA ARG A 133 -1.97 12.94 -10.50
C ARG A 133 -2.92 12.52 -9.39
N THR A 134 -3.34 11.27 -9.39
CA THR A 134 -4.28 10.76 -8.39
C THR A 134 -3.66 10.80 -6.99
N LEU A 135 -2.42 10.37 -6.86
CA LEU A 135 -1.77 10.25 -5.56
C LEU A 135 -1.14 11.57 -5.08
N SER A 136 -1.07 12.58 -5.96
CA SER A 136 -0.46 13.87 -5.64
C SER A 136 -1.48 14.96 -5.32
N GLY A 137 -2.76 14.66 -5.41
CA GLY A 137 -3.81 15.64 -5.17
C GLY A 137 -4.00 15.92 -3.70
N ARG A 138 -4.89 16.86 -3.40
CA ARG A 138 -5.19 17.23 -2.01
C ARG A 138 -5.84 16.09 -1.25
N ARG A 139 -6.65 15.31 -1.96
CA ARG A 139 -7.34 14.19 -1.34
C ARG A 139 -6.38 13.00 -1.24
N VAL A 140 -6.29 12.45 -0.04
CA VAL A 140 -5.53 11.23 0.18
C VAL A 140 -6.45 10.03 -0.02
N TYR A 141 -6.08 9.16 -0.94
CA TYR A 141 -6.84 7.94 -1.21
C TYR A 141 -6.24 6.77 -0.46
N LYS A 142 -6.97 6.27 0.53
CA LYS A 142 -6.61 5.04 1.26
C LYS A 142 -5.21 5.08 1.87
N GLY A 143 -4.75 6.27 2.27
CA GLY A 143 -3.44 6.42 2.89
C GLY A 143 -2.27 6.37 1.92
N LEU A 144 -2.53 6.36 0.61
CA LEU A 144 -1.47 6.37 -0.39
C LEU A 144 -0.87 7.77 -0.49
N ARG A 145 0.36 7.92 -0.04
CA ARG A 145 1.01 9.21 0.10
C ARG A 145 2.48 9.12 -0.29
N PRO A 146 3.08 10.26 -0.68
CA PRO A 146 4.53 10.29 -0.85
C PRO A 146 5.24 9.90 0.43
N VAL A 147 6.31 9.13 0.29
CA VAL A 147 7.16 8.80 1.43
C VAL A 147 7.87 10.07 1.87
N ALA A 148 7.84 10.34 3.18
CA ALA A 148 8.63 11.43 3.72
C ALA A 148 10.10 11.09 3.52
N GLU A 149 10.83 11.96 2.81
CA GLU A 149 12.23 11.72 2.60
C GLU A 149 12.96 11.89 3.92
N SER A 150 13.65 10.84 4.32
CA SER A 150 14.53 10.97 5.45
C SER A 150 15.81 11.62 4.93
N ASN A 151 16.17 12.74 5.51
CA ASN A 151 17.42 13.39 5.21
C ASN A 151 18.52 12.70 5.99
N GLY A 152 18.67 11.47 5.71
CA GLY A 152 19.70 10.71 6.36
C GLY A 152 21.04 11.01 5.78
#